data_61369cb3b2dd0c495e8ddec09f7f3be8
#
_entry.id   61369cb3b2dd0c495e8ddec09f7f3be8
#
_cell.length_a   1.000
_cell.length_b   1.000
_cell.length_c   1.000
_cell.angle_alpha   90.00
_cell.angle_beta   90.00
_cell.angle_gamma   90.00
#
_symmetry.space_group_name_H-M   'P 1'
#
loop_
_entity.id
_entity.type
_entity.pdbx_description
1 polymer ?
#
loop_
_entity_poly.entity_id
_entity_poly.type
_entity_poly.pdbx_seq_one_letter_code
_entity_poly.pdbx_strand_id
1 'polypeptide(L)'
;MFVFLAVTIHMEHGVRGKLTDYWATVDQLYTPIYGIMMKQDQYLHILSYLHFTDNRNEPDRTDENFDRLWIRELSEMLNGTLSKFYNPSENLATDEVIVSSKARVRFKQYIQKKCKHFGFKIFKLCDSTGYTIT
;
A
#
# COMPACT_ATOMS: atom_id res chain seq x y z
N MET A 1 -0.58 7.12 16.22
CA MET A 1 -0.11 6.28 15.10
C MET A 1 -0.81 4.91 15.06
N PHE A 2 -0.82 4.10 16.13
CA PHE A 2 -1.46 2.77 16.12
C PHE A 2 -2.93 2.76 15.70
N VAL A 3 -3.75 3.70 16.20
CA VAL A 3 -5.16 3.82 15.80
C VAL A 3 -5.30 4.12 14.30
N PHE A 4 -4.45 4.99 13.74
CA PHE A 4 -4.42 5.27 12.30
C PHE A 4 -4.13 4.01 11.48
N LEU A 5 -3.11 3.24 11.87
CA LEU A 5 -2.77 1.97 11.19
C LEU A 5 -3.89 0.95 11.32
N ALA A 6 -4.51 0.81 12.49
CA ALA A 6 -5.63 -0.10 12.72
C ALA A 6 -6.84 0.26 11.82
N VAL A 7 -7.17 1.55 11.72
CA VAL A 7 -8.22 2.05 10.82
C VAL A 7 -7.88 1.73 9.36
N THR A 8 -6.64 1.97 8.94
CA THR A 8 -6.18 1.70 7.56
C THR A 8 -6.29 0.21 7.22
N ILE A 9 -5.83 -0.67 8.11
CA ILE A 9 -5.93 -2.14 7.93
C ILE A 9 -7.40 -2.57 7.89
N HIS A 10 -8.24 -2.02 8.77
CA HIS A 10 -9.67 -2.35 8.79
C HIS A 10 -10.39 -1.94 7.48
N MET A 11 -9.97 -0.87 6.82
CA MET A 11 -10.52 -0.42 5.53
C MET A 11 -10.34 -1.45 4.40
N GLU A 12 -9.33 -2.31 4.47
CA GLU A 12 -9.09 -3.37 3.49
C GLU A 12 -10.20 -4.44 3.50
N HIS A 13 -10.91 -4.62 4.61
CA HIS A 13 -11.99 -5.62 4.73
C HIS A 13 -13.29 -5.19 4.05
N GLY A 14 -13.48 -3.88 3.86
CA GLY A 14 -14.69 -3.34 3.25
C GLY A 14 -14.38 -2.14 2.36
N VAL A 15 -13.84 -2.39 1.18
CA VAL A 15 -13.38 -1.35 0.25
C VAL A 15 -14.53 -0.45 -0.19
N ARG A 16 -14.40 0.85 0.02
CA ARG A 16 -15.35 1.90 -0.37
C ARG A 16 -14.90 2.60 -1.64
N GLY A 17 -15.84 3.24 -2.33
CA GLY A 17 -15.56 3.99 -3.56
C GLY A 17 -14.66 5.20 -3.35
N LYS A 18 -14.86 5.89 -2.23
CA LYS A 18 -14.05 7.05 -1.82
C LYS A 18 -13.58 6.89 -0.39
N LEU A 19 -12.43 7.45 -0.08
CA LEU A 19 -11.86 7.43 1.28
C LEU A 19 -12.79 8.11 2.31
N THR A 20 -13.50 9.15 1.91
CA THR A 20 -14.48 9.86 2.76
C THR A 20 -15.71 9.03 3.12
N ASP A 21 -16.04 8.01 2.31
CA ASP A 21 -17.23 7.18 2.51
C ASP A 21 -17.15 6.29 3.77
N TYR A 22 -15.94 6.10 4.33
CA TYR A 22 -15.76 5.38 5.59
C TYR A 22 -16.37 6.12 6.79
N TRP A 23 -16.49 7.45 6.72
CA TRP A 23 -17.13 8.30 7.73
C TRP A 23 -18.52 8.78 7.32
N ALA A 24 -19.09 8.19 6.27
CA ALA A 24 -20.45 8.56 5.84
C ALA A 24 -21.47 8.24 6.91
N THR A 25 -22.44 9.15 7.08
CA THR A 25 -23.56 9.00 8.01
C THR A 25 -24.83 8.49 7.33
N VAL A 26 -24.78 8.24 6.01
CA VAL A 26 -25.91 7.68 5.25
C VAL A 26 -26.04 6.20 5.59
N ASP A 27 -27.25 5.74 5.90
CA ASP A 27 -27.53 4.39 6.41
C ASP A 27 -26.87 3.26 5.62
N GLN A 28 -26.84 3.36 4.28
CA GLN A 28 -26.26 2.35 3.41
C GLN A 28 -24.74 2.23 3.52
N LEU A 29 -24.06 3.29 3.94
CA LEU A 29 -22.59 3.36 4.07
C LEU A 29 -22.14 3.49 5.52
N TYR A 30 -23.08 3.69 6.44
CA TYR A 30 -22.78 3.97 7.83
C TYR A 30 -22.05 2.81 8.52
N THR A 31 -20.86 3.09 8.99
CA THR A 31 -20.05 2.13 9.76
C THR A 31 -19.47 2.87 10.97
N PRO A 32 -20.11 2.73 12.14
CA PRO A 32 -19.82 3.56 13.34
C PRO A 32 -18.36 3.50 13.79
N ILE A 33 -17.70 2.37 13.59
CA ILE A 33 -16.35 2.11 14.09
C ILE A 33 -15.34 3.18 13.64
N TYR A 34 -15.43 3.65 12.39
CA TYR A 34 -14.49 4.65 11.90
C TYR A 34 -14.60 5.97 12.64
N GLY A 35 -15.83 6.48 12.83
CA GLY A 35 -16.08 7.71 13.60
C GLY A 35 -15.71 7.60 15.07
N ILE A 36 -15.87 6.41 15.67
CA ILE A 36 -15.51 6.13 17.07
C ILE A 36 -13.99 6.10 17.24
N MET A 37 -13.27 5.44 16.30
CA MET A 37 -11.82 5.28 16.42
C MET A 37 -11.05 6.55 16.12
N MET A 38 -11.46 7.30 15.08
CA MET A 38 -10.75 8.50 14.62
C MET A 38 -11.67 9.38 13.79
N LYS A 39 -11.58 10.70 13.97
CA LYS A 39 -12.27 11.67 13.11
C LYS A 39 -11.67 11.67 11.70
N GLN A 40 -12.52 11.87 10.69
CA GLN A 40 -12.10 11.95 9.28
C GLN A 40 -10.96 12.95 9.05
N ASP A 41 -11.11 14.17 9.56
CA ASP A 41 -10.10 15.22 9.37
C ASP A 41 -8.76 14.86 10.00
N GLN A 42 -8.79 14.23 11.16
CA GLN A 42 -7.58 13.74 11.82
C GLN A 42 -6.89 12.64 11.00
N TYR A 43 -7.65 11.71 10.43
CA TYR A 43 -7.12 10.67 9.56
C TYR A 43 -6.47 11.26 8.32
N LEU A 44 -7.18 12.15 7.61
CA LEU A 44 -6.70 12.81 6.40
C LEU A 44 -5.45 13.67 6.67
N HIS A 45 -5.42 14.33 7.83
CA HIS A 45 -4.26 15.12 8.25
C HIS A 45 -3.03 14.23 8.46
N ILE A 46 -3.16 13.12 9.20
CA ILE A 46 -2.05 12.17 9.38
C ILE A 46 -1.60 11.62 8.03
N LEU A 47 -2.54 11.22 7.17
CA LEU A 47 -2.24 10.67 5.84
C LEU A 47 -1.45 11.67 4.97
N SER A 48 -1.78 12.96 5.02
CA SER A 48 -1.12 14.01 4.22
C SER A 48 0.32 14.31 4.68
N TYR A 49 0.62 14.05 5.95
CA TYR A 49 1.97 14.25 6.53
C TYR A 49 2.73 12.94 6.76
N LEU A 50 2.18 11.81 6.34
CA LEU A 50 2.84 10.52 6.49
C LEU A 50 4.01 10.41 5.51
N HIS A 51 5.21 10.31 6.05
CA HIS A 51 6.45 10.14 5.30
C HIS A 51 7.18 8.92 5.84
N PHE A 52 7.76 8.14 4.94
CA PHE A 52 8.55 6.94 5.28
C PHE A 52 10.05 7.17 5.09
N THR A 53 10.43 8.28 4.45
CA THR A 53 11.82 8.60 4.12
C THR A 53 12.12 10.04 4.49
N ASP A 54 13.35 10.33 4.93
CA ASP A 54 13.79 11.70 5.18
C ASP A 54 14.08 12.41 3.85
N ASN A 55 13.28 13.42 3.53
CA ASN A 55 13.40 14.22 2.31
C ASN A 55 14.73 14.99 2.22
N ARG A 56 15.50 15.11 3.31
CA ARG A 56 16.80 15.76 3.29
C ARG A 56 17.87 14.94 2.58
N ASN A 57 17.66 13.63 2.50
CA ASN A 57 18.55 12.68 1.82
C ASN A 57 18.06 12.36 0.41
N GLU A 58 17.40 13.33 -0.23
CA GLU A 58 16.91 13.16 -1.60
C GLU A 58 18.12 12.93 -2.54
N PRO A 59 18.16 11.79 -3.25
CA PRO A 59 19.21 11.53 -4.22
C PRO A 59 19.04 12.44 -5.43
N ASP A 60 20.06 12.49 -6.27
CA ASP A 60 20.00 13.25 -7.50
C ASP A 60 18.86 12.70 -8.40
N ARG A 61 18.11 13.60 -9.03
CA ARG A 61 17.04 13.26 -9.99
C ARG A 61 17.51 12.46 -11.19
N THR A 62 18.80 12.39 -11.40
CA THR A 62 19.45 11.56 -12.42
C THR A 62 19.56 10.09 -12.02
N ASP A 63 19.43 9.76 -10.74
CA ASP A 63 19.45 8.39 -10.27
C ASP A 63 18.22 7.62 -10.80
N GLU A 64 18.47 6.43 -11.36
CA GLU A 64 17.41 5.55 -11.88
C GLU A 64 16.40 5.13 -10.78
N ASN A 65 16.82 5.13 -9.54
CA ASN A 65 16.02 4.76 -8.37
C ASN A 65 15.37 5.95 -7.67
N PHE A 66 15.53 7.17 -8.18
CA PHE A 66 14.98 8.39 -7.56
C PHE A 66 13.53 8.24 -7.11
N ASP A 67 12.66 7.75 -8.00
CA ASP A 67 11.24 7.58 -7.71
C ASP A 67 10.94 6.42 -6.74
N ARG A 68 11.86 5.46 -6.56
CA ARG A 68 11.67 4.28 -5.70
C ARG A 68 12.07 4.54 -4.26
N LEU A 69 12.85 5.57 -4.01
CA LEU A 69 13.41 5.85 -2.68
C LEU A 69 12.33 6.10 -1.63
N TRP A 70 11.23 6.71 -2.02
CA TRP A 70 10.10 7.00 -1.13
C TRP A 70 9.45 5.75 -0.50
N ILE A 71 9.58 4.59 -1.15
CA ILE A 71 8.99 3.33 -0.67
C ILE A 71 10.03 2.24 -0.42
N ARG A 72 11.28 2.47 -0.82
CA ARG A 72 12.33 1.45 -0.76
C ARG A 72 12.62 0.98 0.66
N GLU A 73 12.88 1.90 1.57
CA GLU A 73 13.17 1.58 2.98
C GLU A 73 12.02 0.79 3.62
N LEU A 74 10.78 1.20 3.35
CA LEU A 74 9.59 0.49 3.83
C LEU A 74 9.51 -0.93 3.24
N SER A 75 9.74 -1.08 1.94
CA SER A 75 9.74 -2.37 1.26
C SER A 75 10.82 -3.31 1.81
N GLU A 76 12.04 -2.81 1.98
CA GLU A 76 13.17 -3.60 2.50
C GLU A 76 12.91 -4.03 3.96
N MET A 77 12.35 -3.15 4.78
CA MET A 77 11.97 -3.46 6.16
C MET A 77 10.86 -4.52 6.21
N LEU A 78 9.83 -4.39 5.37
CA LEU A 78 8.73 -5.35 5.31
C LEU A 78 9.23 -6.72 4.83
N ASN A 79 9.99 -6.79 3.76
CA ASN A 79 10.54 -8.03 3.24
C ASN A 79 11.45 -8.72 4.26
N GLY A 80 12.32 -7.95 4.93
CA GLY A 80 13.18 -8.47 5.99
C GLY A 80 12.40 -8.95 7.23
N THR A 81 11.21 -8.41 7.46
CA THR A 81 10.34 -8.83 8.57
C THR A 81 9.54 -10.08 8.18
N LEU A 82 8.94 -10.10 7.00
CA LEU A 82 8.17 -11.26 6.51
C LEU A 82 8.99 -12.53 6.50
N SER A 83 10.23 -12.47 6.04
CA SER A 83 11.15 -13.62 6.00
C SER A 83 11.51 -14.19 7.38
N LYS A 84 11.37 -13.40 8.46
CA LYS A 84 11.64 -13.87 9.84
C LYS A 84 10.49 -14.64 10.45
N PHE A 85 9.26 -14.35 10.04
CA PHE A 85 8.06 -14.91 10.65
C PHE A 85 7.48 -16.10 9.90
N TYR A 86 7.95 -16.35 8.69
CA TYR A 86 7.43 -17.41 7.86
C TYR A 86 8.53 -18.22 7.18
N ASN A 87 8.46 -19.54 7.34
CA ASN A 87 9.32 -20.47 6.62
C ASN A 87 8.53 -21.09 5.47
N PRO A 88 8.83 -20.76 4.21
CA PRO A 88 8.04 -21.20 3.07
C PRO A 88 8.16 -22.69 2.82
N SER A 89 7.15 -23.25 2.17
CA SER A 89 7.16 -24.63 1.68
C SER A 89 8.12 -24.78 0.48
N GLU A 90 8.37 -26.01 0.07
CA GLU A 90 9.20 -26.35 -1.10
C GLU A 90 8.64 -25.80 -2.42
N ASN A 91 7.31 -25.68 -2.51
CA ASN A 91 6.63 -25.25 -3.73
C ASN A 91 6.38 -23.74 -3.70
N LEU A 92 7.12 -22.99 -4.51
CA LEU A 92 7.02 -21.56 -4.63
C LEU A 92 6.51 -21.16 -6.02
N ALA A 93 5.69 -20.12 -6.07
CA ALA A 93 5.19 -19.53 -7.30
C ALA A 93 5.46 -18.02 -7.31
N THR A 94 5.87 -17.49 -8.46
CA THR A 94 6.00 -16.06 -8.66
C THR A 94 4.79 -15.53 -9.42
N ASP A 95 4.14 -14.53 -8.89
CA ASP A 95 2.99 -13.86 -9.53
C ASP A 95 3.22 -12.35 -9.66
N GLU A 96 2.49 -11.74 -10.56
CA GLU A 96 2.56 -10.31 -10.87
C GLU A 96 1.28 -9.59 -10.47
N VAL A 97 1.38 -8.65 -9.56
CA VAL A 97 0.26 -7.79 -9.15
C VAL A 97 0.44 -6.39 -9.76
N ILE A 98 -0.64 -5.87 -10.34
CA ILE A 98 -0.68 -4.51 -10.85
C ILE A 98 -1.42 -3.62 -9.86
N VAL A 99 -0.70 -2.73 -9.22
CA VAL A 99 -1.27 -1.68 -8.36
C VAL A 99 -1.55 -0.46 -9.22
N SER A 100 -2.84 -0.16 -9.42
CA SER A 100 -3.27 1.02 -10.20
C SER A 100 -2.77 2.31 -9.54
N SER A 101 -2.15 3.19 -10.32
CA SER A 101 -1.68 4.47 -9.81
C SER A 101 -1.82 5.58 -10.85
N LYS A 102 -2.24 6.76 -10.38
CA LYS A 102 -2.26 8.00 -11.17
C LYS A 102 -0.97 8.81 -11.02
N ALA A 103 -0.05 8.39 -10.13
CA ALA A 103 1.20 9.10 -9.89
C ALA A 103 2.05 9.24 -11.16
N ARG A 104 2.79 10.35 -11.24
CA ARG A 104 3.73 10.63 -12.33
C ARG A 104 5.14 10.20 -11.92
N VAL A 105 5.39 8.89 -11.98
CA VAL A 105 6.68 8.29 -11.64
C VAL A 105 7.22 7.49 -12.81
N ARG A 106 8.56 7.40 -12.94
CA ARG A 106 9.24 6.79 -14.10
C ARG A 106 8.96 5.30 -14.22
N PHE A 107 8.85 4.58 -13.13
CA PHE A 107 8.63 3.13 -13.14
C PHE A 107 7.15 2.72 -13.31
N LYS A 108 6.24 3.67 -13.54
CA LYS A 108 4.86 3.36 -13.90
C LYS A 108 4.81 2.75 -15.29
N GLN A 109 4.14 1.60 -15.41
CA GLN A 109 4.04 0.86 -16.66
C GLN A 109 2.64 0.94 -17.25
N TYR A 110 2.57 0.91 -18.57
CA TYR A 110 1.34 0.72 -19.31
C TYR A 110 1.18 -0.76 -19.68
N ILE A 111 0.04 -1.36 -19.31
CA ILE A 111 -0.21 -2.79 -19.50
C ILE A 111 -1.53 -2.95 -20.25
N GLN A 112 -1.42 -3.17 -21.56
CA GLN A 112 -2.55 -3.18 -22.48
C GLN A 112 -3.61 -4.26 -22.16
N LYS A 113 -3.20 -5.43 -21.66
CA LYS A 113 -4.08 -6.60 -21.45
C LYS A 113 -4.81 -6.63 -20.11
N LYS A 114 -4.60 -5.66 -19.21
CA LYS A 114 -5.26 -5.61 -17.89
C LYS A 114 -6.30 -4.50 -17.86
N CYS A 115 -7.39 -4.68 -17.14
CA CYS A 115 -8.45 -3.67 -16.96
C CYS A 115 -7.92 -2.34 -16.39
N LYS A 116 -6.84 -2.39 -15.60
CA LYS A 116 -6.12 -1.22 -15.11
C LYS A 116 -4.86 -1.03 -15.92
N HIS A 117 -4.92 -0.20 -16.95
CA HIS A 117 -3.82 -0.04 -17.91
C HIS A 117 -2.56 0.62 -17.36
N PHE A 118 -2.67 1.46 -16.31
CA PHE A 118 -1.52 2.18 -15.76
C PHE A 118 -1.34 1.83 -14.27
N GLY A 119 -0.15 1.42 -13.90
CA GLY A 119 0.15 1.08 -12.52
C GLY A 119 1.59 0.64 -12.29
N PHE A 120 1.82 0.18 -11.08
CA PHE A 120 3.07 -0.43 -10.67
C PHE A 120 2.96 -1.94 -10.78
N LYS A 121 3.95 -2.55 -11.41
CA LYS A 121 4.09 -3.99 -11.48
C LYS A 121 4.90 -4.45 -10.25
N ILE A 122 4.27 -5.22 -9.39
CA ILE A 122 4.90 -5.82 -8.21
C ILE A 122 4.99 -7.32 -8.45
N PHE A 123 6.18 -7.86 -8.32
CA PHE A 123 6.40 -9.30 -8.31
C PHE A 123 6.24 -9.80 -6.89
N LYS A 124 5.46 -10.85 -6.71
CA LYS A 124 5.24 -11.50 -5.42
C LYS A 124 5.71 -12.93 -5.50
N LEU A 125 6.48 -13.35 -4.51
CA LEU A 125 6.79 -14.75 -4.28
C LEU A 125 5.80 -15.31 -3.27
N CYS A 126 5.04 -16.31 -3.67
CA CYS A 126 4.02 -16.95 -2.85
C CYS A 126 4.31 -18.44 -2.71
N ASP A 127 3.92 -19.01 -1.60
CA ASP A 127 3.94 -20.46 -1.43
C ASP A 127 2.59 -21.11 -1.81
N SER A 128 2.51 -22.44 -1.68
CA SER A 128 1.32 -23.22 -1.99
C SER A 128 0.09 -22.88 -1.14
N THR A 129 0.26 -22.21 0.01
CA THR A 129 -0.83 -21.75 0.88
C THR A 129 -1.36 -20.37 0.45
N GLY A 130 -0.69 -19.70 -0.51
CA GLY A 130 -1.00 -18.35 -0.95
C GLY A 130 -0.35 -17.26 -0.09
N TYR A 131 0.48 -17.62 0.88
CA TYR A 131 1.21 -16.63 1.67
C TYR A 131 2.28 -15.94 0.82
N THR A 132 2.31 -14.61 0.85
CA THR A 132 3.32 -13.80 0.14
C THR A 132 4.57 -13.66 1.00
N ILE A 133 5.72 -14.05 0.44
CA ILE A 133 7.01 -14.05 1.13
C ILE A 133 7.77 -12.76 0.87
N THR A 134 7.68 -12.23 -0.37
CA THR A 134 8.34 -11.00 -0.81
C THR A 134 7.65 -10.44 -2.05
#